data_3bee9bbc21b34f71e93de4b113090189
#
_entry.id   3bee9bbc21b34f71e93de4b113090189
#
_cell.length_a   1.000
_cell.length_b   1.000
_cell.length_c   1.000
_cell.angle_alpha   90.00
_cell.angle_beta   90.00
_cell.angle_gamma   90.00
#
_symmetry.space_group_name_H-M   'P 1'
#
loop_
_entity.id
_entity.type
_entity.pdbx_description
1 polymer ?
#
loop_
_entity_poly.entity_id
_entity_poly.type
_entity_poly.pdbx_seq_one_letter_code
_entity_poly.pdbx_strand_id
1 'polypeptide(L)'
;MLKTLNFQDLREKAMEAIDHRVRIITAGLGLQELRALMRGDPPTERPNPRYKVHTTSFLFHIRPRYYQRASTIFAHTFHLGFFTAFFFFVELFTGLILMIYYTPSPGEAYASILDLMSNVPYGQMLRDMHRLGAEAMVIFTALHMLRTYLTGSYKADRTFTWLTGVVLLFITLILSFSGYLLPWDQLAYWAVTIGTSMADAAPLVGQELNLLLRGAPDIGAGGLLRFYLLHVVLLPLAAILIISVHYYKVAREHGISLPARYEEGNVSKEEEKDAKQRIDIIPDLLTHEVFLTVLGIFFLVIATAYFYHAPLENHANPQQTPLDTKAPWYFWWLQGMLKLGDKTIMGIILPTIIVGLLVVVPYIDRNPHRSLFKRPVAVSLGIISVLALVVLSYMGTPEYGIATPAATRIIQDLAPEEGTGPLRAIPYDQLQTGVYEVGVTETRNLCPDRDFGCPELTAVFEEFSARVNEAEEDGRLPDAQAVLLIEEWQVGLKKVTPRIVWSDADTGEPKTYEKHVFLHRNRGGE
;
A
#
# COMPACT_ATOMS: atom_id res chain seq x y z
N MET A 1 5.84 -37.41 60.88
CA MET A 1 4.53 -37.11 60.30
C MET A 1 4.71 -36.60 58.90
N LEU A 2 4.72 -37.47 57.90
CA LEU A 2 4.80 -37.11 56.49
C LEU A 2 3.42 -36.62 56.05
N LYS A 3 3.31 -35.28 55.78
CA LYS A 3 2.12 -34.73 55.14
C LYS A 3 1.99 -35.36 53.78
N THR A 4 0.95 -36.20 53.57
CA THR A 4 0.58 -36.69 52.27
C THR A 4 0.33 -35.49 51.37
N LEU A 5 1.24 -35.23 50.44
CA LEU A 5 1.07 -34.23 49.41
C LEU A 5 -0.18 -34.60 48.59
N ASN A 6 -1.26 -33.86 48.77
CA ASN A 6 -2.45 -34.03 47.99
C ASN A 6 -2.15 -33.60 46.53
N PHE A 7 -2.26 -34.53 45.61
CA PHE A 7 -2.02 -34.28 44.19
C PHE A 7 -2.86 -33.13 43.64
N GLN A 8 -4.06 -32.92 44.17
CA GLN A 8 -4.89 -31.77 43.82
C GLN A 8 -4.26 -30.44 44.24
N ASP A 9 -3.71 -30.33 45.45
CA ASP A 9 -3.07 -29.14 45.97
C ASP A 9 -1.79 -28.79 45.17
N LEU A 10 -1.04 -29.82 44.72
CA LEU A 10 0.13 -29.63 43.88
C LEU A 10 -0.25 -29.13 42.48
N ARG A 11 -1.35 -29.67 41.92
CA ARG A 11 -1.90 -29.25 40.62
C ARG A 11 -2.42 -27.82 40.64
N GLU A 12 -3.13 -27.43 41.71
CA GLU A 12 -3.64 -26.08 41.87
C GLU A 12 -2.48 -25.08 41.98
N LYS A 13 -1.46 -25.32 42.80
CA LYS A 13 -0.29 -24.47 42.90
C LYS A 13 0.50 -24.37 41.58
N ALA A 14 0.62 -25.46 40.86
CA ALA A 14 1.25 -25.46 39.52
C ALA A 14 0.45 -24.60 38.53
N MET A 15 -0.88 -24.73 38.53
CA MET A 15 -1.74 -23.93 37.66
C MET A 15 -1.73 -22.45 38.00
N GLU A 16 -1.72 -22.10 39.29
CA GLU A 16 -1.56 -20.71 39.73
C GLU A 16 -0.21 -20.10 39.31
N ALA A 17 0.86 -20.87 39.44
CA ALA A 17 2.20 -20.42 39.03
C ALA A 17 2.28 -20.21 37.51
N ILE A 18 1.62 -21.10 36.73
CA ILE A 18 1.53 -20.96 35.27
C ILE A 18 0.67 -19.73 34.92
N ASP A 19 -0.51 -19.58 35.52
CA ASP A 19 -1.38 -18.44 35.29
C ASP A 19 -0.70 -17.11 35.63
N HIS A 20 0.05 -17.06 36.71
CA HIS A 20 0.83 -15.89 37.08
C HIS A 20 1.88 -15.51 36.03
N ARG A 21 2.62 -16.50 35.50
CA ARG A 21 3.60 -16.26 34.41
C ARG A 21 2.93 -15.83 33.11
N VAL A 22 1.82 -16.46 32.78
CA VAL A 22 1.02 -16.08 31.61
C VAL A 22 0.54 -14.63 31.73
N ARG A 23 0.05 -14.21 32.90
CA ARG A 23 -0.34 -12.81 33.15
C ARG A 23 0.80 -11.82 32.97
N ILE A 24 2.02 -12.18 33.35
CA ILE A 24 3.21 -11.34 33.13
C ILE A 24 3.48 -11.17 31.63
N ILE A 25 3.49 -12.26 30.87
CA ILE A 25 3.79 -12.27 29.42
C ILE A 25 2.69 -11.57 28.62
N THR A 26 1.43 -11.78 28.99
CA THR A 26 0.25 -11.27 28.28
C THR A 26 -0.22 -9.90 28.77
N ALA A 27 0.59 -9.22 29.57
CA ALA A 27 0.24 -7.94 30.18
C ALA A 27 -1.08 -7.99 31.01
N GLY A 28 -1.32 -9.11 31.70
CA GLY A 28 -2.40 -9.27 32.67
C GLY A 28 -3.50 -10.25 32.30
N LEU A 29 -3.49 -10.86 31.10
CA LEU A 29 -4.45 -11.90 30.71
C LEU A 29 -4.05 -13.26 31.31
N GLY A 30 -4.94 -13.91 32.07
CA GLY A 30 -4.72 -15.25 32.58
C GLY A 30 -5.15 -16.34 31.59
N LEU A 31 -4.91 -17.59 31.97
CA LEU A 31 -5.27 -18.75 31.15
C LEU A 31 -6.78 -18.85 30.85
N GLN A 32 -7.62 -18.43 31.79
CA GLN A 32 -9.07 -18.46 31.60
C GLN A 32 -9.52 -17.41 30.59
N GLU A 33 -8.95 -16.20 30.67
CA GLU A 33 -9.23 -15.12 29.74
C GLU A 33 -8.73 -15.46 28.32
N LEU A 34 -7.55 -16.08 28.20
CA LEU A 34 -7.03 -16.56 26.91
C LEU A 34 -7.93 -17.66 26.30
N ARG A 35 -8.42 -18.59 27.12
CA ARG A 35 -9.37 -19.62 26.65
C ARG A 35 -10.69 -19.01 26.20
N ALA A 36 -11.23 -18.06 26.96
CA ALA A 36 -12.46 -17.35 26.58
C ALA A 36 -12.29 -16.62 25.24
N LEU A 37 -11.12 -16.01 25.02
CA LEU A 37 -10.76 -15.31 23.80
C LEU A 37 -10.72 -16.25 22.59
N MET A 38 -10.10 -17.44 22.76
CA MET A 38 -10.01 -18.44 21.69
C MET A 38 -11.33 -19.12 21.34
N ARG A 39 -12.27 -19.22 22.31
CA ARG A 39 -13.58 -19.84 22.10
C ARG A 39 -14.64 -18.88 21.58
N GLY A 40 -14.40 -17.56 21.64
CA GLY A 40 -15.41 -16.56 21.34
C GLY A 40 -16.59 -16.63 22.32
N ASP A 41 -16.30 -16.77 23.63
CA ASP A 41 -17.35 -16.84 24.66
C ASP A 41 -18.26 -15.61 24.57
N PRO A 42 -19.59 -15.79 24.66
CA PRO A 42 -20.53 -14.70 24.54
C PRO A 42 -20.35 -13.66 25.66
N PRO A 43 -20.77 -12.39 25.43
CA PRO A 43 -20.73 -11.35 26.44
C PRO A 43 -21.46 -11.77 27.72
N THR A 44 -20.86 -11.50 28.86
CA THR A 44 -21.47 -11.78 30.16
C THR A 44 -22.04 -10.51 30.77
N GLU A 45 -23.25 -10.56 31.32
CA GLU A 45 -23.90 -9.42 32.00
C GLU A 45 -23.25 -9.09 33.37
N ARG A 46 -22.39 -9.96 33.87
CA ARG A 46 -21.75 -9.78 35.20
C ARG A 46 -20.49 -8.93 35.09
N PRO A 47 -20.21 -8.04 36.08
CA PRO A 47 -18.94 -7.36 36.16
C PRO A 47 -17.81 -8.39 36.20
N ASN A 48 -17.08 -8.48 35.10
CA ASN A 48 -16.08 -9.52 34.89
C ASN A 48 -14.79 -9.17 35.62
N PRO A 49 -14.09 -10.12 36.29
CA PRO A 49 -12.73 -9.94 36.76
C PRO A 49 -11.76 -9.38 35.73
N ARG A 50 -12.06 -9.57 34.46
CA ARG A 50 -11.38 -8.97 33.27
C ARG A 50 -11.26 -7.45 33.34
N TYR A 51 -12.18 -6.74 34.00
CA TYR A 51 -12.04 -5.29 34.23
C TYR A 51 -10.81 -4.92 35.01
N LYS A 52 -10.40 -5.73 35.99
CA LYS A 52 -9.18 -5.47 36.79
C LYS A 52 -7.94 -5.58 35.89
N VAL A 53 -7.89 -6.56 35.02
CA VAL A 53 -6.80 -6.74 34.04
C VAL A 53 -6.71 -5.55 33.13
N HIS A 54 -7.83 -5.09 32.58
CA HIS A 54 -7.88 -3.94 31.68
C HIS A 54 -7.44 -2.64 32.36
N THR A 55 -7.74 -2.45 33.64
CA THR A 55 -7.37 -1.25 34.39
C THR A 55 -5.92 -1.23 34.84
N THR A 56 -5.27 -2.39 34.96
CA THR A 56 -3.90 -2.52 35.47
C THR A 56 -2.86 -2.80 34.39
N SER A 57 -3.30 -3.19 33.19
CA SER A 57 -2.42 -3.48 32.06
C SER A 57 -2.17 -2.23 31.23
N PHE A 58 -0.90 -1.87 31.02
CA PHE A 58 -0.51 -0.74 30.16
C PHE A 58 -1.07 -0.86 28.73
N LEU A 59 -1.08 -2.08 28.19
CA LEU A 59 -1.55 -2.34 26.83
C LEU A 59 -3.01 -1.89 26.62
N PHE A 60 -3.86 -1.98 27.64
CA PHE A 60 -5.27 -1.63 27.56
C PHE A 60 -5.60 -0.22 28.06
N HIS A 61 -4.61 0.55 28.56
CA HIS A 61 -4.84 1.94 28.95
C HIS A 61 -5.12 2.85 27.74
N ILE A 62 -4.62 2.48 26.58
CA ILE A 62 -4.77 3.23 25.34
C ILE A 62 -6.14 2.97 24.70
N ARG A 63 -6.84 1.90 25.08
CA ARG A 63 -8.13 1.52 24.49
C ARG A 63 -9.29 1.73 25.48
N PRO A 64 -10.53 2.01 24.98
CA PRO A 64 -11.72 2.06 25.83
C PRO A 64 -11.95 0.71 26.52
N ARG A 65 -12.42 0.72 27.74
CA ARG A 65 -12.77 -0.54 28.48
C ARG A 65 -13.93 -1.26 27.86
N TYR A 66 -14.87 -0.53 27.29
CA TYR A 66 -16.07 -1.04 26.64
C TYR A 66 -16.44 -0.12 25.49
N TYR A 67 -17.20 -0.66 24.58
CA TYR A 67 -17.84 0.06 23.49
C TYR A 67 -19.37 -0.02 23.66
N GLN A 68 -20.07 0.84 22.97
CA GLN A 68 -21.53 0.77 22.87
C GLN A 68 -21.90 -0.20 21.75
N ARG A 69 -22.89 -1.08 21.98
CA ARG A 69 -23.25 -2.15 21.05
C ARG A 69 -23.48 -1.66 19.62
N ALA A 70 -24.26 -0.59 19.45
CA ALA A 70 -24.54 -0.07 18.11
C ALA A 70 -23.32 0.54 17.41
N SER A 71 -22.24 0.92 18.14
CA SER A 71 -21.03 1.41 17.54
C SER A 71 -20.09 0.29 17.03
N THR A 72 -20.31 -0.97 17.48
CA THR A 72 -19.49 -2.12 17.09
C THR A 72 -20.10 -2.92 15.94
N ILE A 73 -21.30 -2.55 15.47
CA ILE A 73 -21.95 -3.20 14.32
C ILE A 73 -21.08 -3.00 13.08
N PHE A 74 -20.80 -4.11 12.37
CA PHE A 74 -19.94 -4.07 11.17
C PHE A 74 -20.38 -3.01 10.15
N ALA A 75 -21.67 -2.96 9.80
CA ALA A 75 -22.20 -2.01 8.83
C ALA A 75 -22.05 -0.52 9.24
N HIS A 76 -21.78 -0.22 10.52
CA HIS A 76 -21.57 1.15 10.97
C HIS A 76 -20.16 1.65 10.68
N THR A 77 -19.14 0.81 10.84
CA THR A 77 -17.73 1.22 10.70
C THR A 77 -16.98 0.48 9.61
N PHE A 78 -17.51 -0.66 9.14
CA PHE A 78 -16.80 -1.62 8.27
C PHE A 78 -15.42 -1.99 8.81
N HIS A 79 -15.20 -1.82 10.11
CA HIS A 79 -13.90 -1.98 10.79
C HIS A 79 -12.74 -1.22 10.12
N LEU A 80 -13.01 -0.13 9.37
CA LEU A 80 -11.99 0.59 8.58
C LEU A 80 -10.82 1.07 9.44
N GLY A 81 -11.10 1.65 10.62
CA GLY A 81 -10.03 2.08 11.54
C GLY A 81 -9.20 0.92 12.07
N PHE A 82 -9.81 -0.26 12.27
CA PHE A 82 -9.10 -1.48 12.61
C PHE A 82 -8.18 -1.94 11.48
N PHE A 83 -8.69 -2.01 10.24
CA PHE A 83 -7.88 -2.43 9.09
C PHE A 83 -6.74 -1.46 8.79
N THR A 84 -6.93 -0.15 8.98
CA THR A 84 -5.82 0.83 8.86
C THR A 84 -4.69 0.49 9.84
N ALA A 85 -5.02 0.21 11.12
CA ALA A 85 -4.03 -0.19 12.10
C ALA A 85 -3.44 -1.58 11.81
N PHE A 86 -4.25 -2.53 11.35
CA PHE A 86 -3.80 -3.86 10.94
C PHE A 86 -2.74 -3.78 9.85
N PHE A 87 -2.99 -3.05 8.76
CA PHE A 87 -2.02 -2.88 7.70
C PHE A 87 -0.78 -2.09 8.16
N PHE A 88 -0.91 -1.11 9.04
CA PHE A 88 0.25 -0.47 9.64
C PHE A 88 1.17 -1.49 10.36
N PHE A 89 0.61 -2.44 11.10
CA PHE A 89 1.41 -3.48 11.75
C PHE A 89 1.98 -4.49 10.75
N VAL A 90 1.26 -4.82 9.68
CA VAL A 90 1.80 -5.64 8.57
C VAL A 90 3.00 -4.95 7.95
N GLU A 91 2.89 -3.66 7.63
CA GLU A 91 3.98 -2.85 7.07
C GLU A 91 5.19 -2.77 8.01
N LEU A 92 4.95 -2.52 9.29
CA LEU A 92 6.00 -2.48 10.29
C LEU A 92 6.75 -3.82 10.38
N PHE A 93 6.01 -4.93 10.44
CA PHE A 93 6.61 -6.26 10.58
C PHE A 93 7.37 -6.70 9.30
N THR A 94 6.74 -6.58 8.15
CA THR A 94 7.37 -6.92 6.87
C THR A 94 8.56 -6.00 6.57
N GLY A 95 8.44 -4.70 6.87
CA GLY A 95 9.50 -3.71 6.69
C GLY A 95 10.73 -4.00 7.55
N LEU A 96 10.55 -4.40 8.82
CA LEU A 96 11.66 -4.79 9.70
C LEU A 96 12.43 -5.99 9.15
N ILE A 97 11.74 -6.96 8.53
CA ILE A 97 12.41 -8.11 7.91
C ILE A 97 13.13 -7.68 6.63
N LEU A 98 12.50 -6.84 5.79
CA LEU A 98 13.11 -6.31 4.57
C LEU A 98 14.40 -5.52 4.84
N MET A 99 14.48 -4.78 5.95
CA MET A 99 15.68 -4.04 6.36
C MET A 99 16.91 -4.94 6.53
N ILE A 100 16.74 -6.24 6.84
CA ILE A 100 17.84 -7.17 7.05
C ILE A 100 18.61 -7.42 5.74
N TYR A 101 17.91 -7.37 4.61
CA TYR A 101 18.43 -7.74 3.29
C TYR A 101 18.73 -6.52 2.41
N TYR A 102 18.18 -5.37 2.73
CA TYR A 102 18.25 -4.18 1.89
C TYR A 102 19.49 -3.31 2.19
N THR A 103 20.20 -2.88 1.15
CA THR A 103 21.36 -1.99 1.24
C THR A 103 21.03 -0.64 0.62
N PRO A 104 20.95 0.47 1.41
CA PRO A 104 20.52 1.78 0.93
C PRO A 104 21.65 2.56 0.20
N SER A 105 22.11 2.04 -0.93
CA SER A 105 23.07 2.75 -1.80
C SER A 105 22.68 2.58 -3.28
N PRO A 106 22.90 3.57 -4.15
CA PRO A 106 22.54 3.47 -5.57
C PRO A 106 23.13 2.27 -6.30
N GLY A 107 24.34 1.84 -5.93
CA GLY A 107 24.98 0.67 -6.54
C GLY A 107 24.42 -0.68 -6.07
N GLU A 108 23.87 -0.75 -4.85
CA GLU A 108 23.50 -2.01 -4.20
C GLU A 108 21.98 -2.16 -3.98
N ALA A 109 21.24 -1.04 -3.92
CA ALA A 109 19.83 -1.09 -3.55
C ALA A 109 19.02 -2.00 -4.47
N TYR A 110 19.13 -1.80 -5.78
CA TYR A 110 18.46 -2.61 -6.78
C TYR A 110 18.89 -4.08 -6.74
N ALA A 111 20.22 -4.32 -6.66
CA ALA A 111 20.77 -5.68 -6.57
C ALA A 111 20.32 -6.41 -5.30
N SER A 112 20.24 -5.70 -4.16
CA SER A 112 19.75 -6.29 -2.90
C SER A 112 18.27 -6.68 -2.96
N ILE A 113 17.44 -5.95 -3.72
CA ILE A 113 16.05 -6.34 -3.99
C ILE A 113 15.99 -7.59 -4.89
N LEU A 114 16.81 -7.65 -5.92
CA LEU A 114 16.89 -8.85 -6.78
C LEU A 114 17.35 -10.08 -5.99
N ASP A 115 18.37 -9.91 -5.13
CA ASP A 115 18.86 -10.99 -4.26
C ASP A 115 17.78 -11.46 -3.28
N LEU A 116 17.07 -10.53 -2.64
CA LEU A 116 15.91 -10.83 -1.80
C LEU A 116 14.87 -11.68 -2.55
N MET A 117 14.53 -11.28 -3.77
CA MET A 117 13.50 -11.96 -4.57
C MET A 117 13.93 -13.34 -5.05
N SER A 118 15.24 -13.54 -5.32
CA SER A 118 15.78 -14.76 -5.96
C SER A 118 16.32 -15.77 -4.96
N ASN A 119 17.05 -15.32 -3.94
CA ASN A 119 17.89 -16.17 -3.09
C ASN A 119 17.33 -16.32 -1.66
N VAL A 120 16.44 -15.42 -1.22
CA VAL A 120 15.84 -15.52 0.13
C VAL A 120 14.55 -16.32 0.06
N PRO A 121 14.40 -17.40 0.83
CA PRO A 121 13.14 -18.14 0.90
C PRO A 121 11.97 -17.21 1.26
N TYR A 122 10.92 -17.22 0.46
CA TYR A 122 9.74 -16.33 0.59
C TYR A 122 10.05 -14.83 0.47
N GLY A 123 11.25 -14.44 0.02
CA GLY A 123 11.64 -13.02 -0.11
C GLY A 123 10.77 -12.24 -1.08
N GLN A 124 10.42 -12.86 -2.23
CA GLN A 124 9.45 -12.29 -3.18
C GLN A 124 8.10 -12.03 -2.50
N MET A 125 7.54 -13.04 -1.82
CA MET A 125 6.26 -12.91 -1.13
C MET A 125 6.31 -11.84 -0.03
N LEU A 126 7.39 -11.75 0.72
CA LEU A 126 7.57 -10.73 1.76
C LEU A 126 7.55 -9.31 1.18
N ARG A 127 8.23 -9.09 0.05
CA ARG A 127 8.22 -7.83 -0.68
C ARG A 127 6.83 -7.52 -1.23
N ASP A 128 6.16 -8.52 -1.80
CA ASP A 128 4.81 -8.40 -2.34
C ASP A 128 3.80 -8.06 -1.23
N MET A 129 3.90 -8.69 -0.05
CA MET A 129 3.07 -8.37 1.12
C MET A 129 3.28 -6.93 1.61
N HIS A 130 4.53 -6.45 1.66
CA HIS A 130 4.85 -5.08 2.04
C HIS A 130 4.26 -4.09 1.05
N ARG A 131 4.41 -4.32 -0.25
CA ARG A 131 3.87 -3.42 -1.28
C ARG A 131 2.35 -3.41 -1.31
N LEU A 132 1.71 -4.58 -1.34
CA LEU A 132 0.24 -4.70 -1.37
C LEU A 132 -0.38 -4.19 -0.06
N GLY A 133 0.27 -4.47 1.06
CA GLY A 133 -0.16 -3.97 2.38
C GLY A 133 -0.11 -2.45 2.47
N ALA A 134 0.92 -1.81 1.92
CA ALA A 134 1.01 -0.35 1.85
C ALA A 134 -0.12 0.26 1.01
N GLU A 135 -0.44 -0.32 -0.13
CA GLU A 135 -1.57 0.11 -0.98
C GLU A 135 -2.90 -0.06 -0.25
N ALA A 136 -3.11 -1.21 0.41
CA ALA A 136 -4.29 -1.45 1.23
C ALA A 136 -4.38 -0.45 2.40
N MET A 137 -3.27 -0.13 3.07
CA MET A 137 -3.24 0.87 4.15
C MET A 137 -3.71 2.24 3.66
N VAL A 138 -3.28 2.68 2.48
CA VAL A 138 -3.75 3.94 1.87
C VAL A 138 -5.26 3.90 1.62
N ILE A 139 -5.78 2.80 1.02
CA ILE A 139 -7.21 2.62 0.74
C ILE A 139 -8.02 2.67 2.04
N PHE A 140 -7.65 1.87 3.04
CA PHE A 140 -8.40 1.79 4.29
C PHE A 140 -8.33 3.11 5.08
N THR A 141 -7.21 3.83 5.05
CA THR A 141 -7.08 5.16 5.67
C THR A 141 -8.01 6.17 5.00
N ALA A 142 -8.03 6.21 3.68
CA ALA A 142 -8.91 7.10 2.91
C ALA A 142 -10.40 6.79 3.16
N LEU A 143 -10.79 5.51 3.11
CA LEU A 143 -12.15 5.06 3.40
C LEU A 143 -12.55 5.32 4.85
N HIS A 144 -11.63 5.14 5.81
CA HIS A 144 -11.86 5.47 7.22
C HIS A 144 -12.16 6.96 7.41
N MET A 145 -11.37 7.82 6.78
CA MET A 145 -11.59 9.27 6.82
C MET A 145 -12.91 9.65 6.14
N LEU A 146 -13.19 9.13 4.94
CA LEU A 146 -14.44 9.37 4.22
C LEU A 146 -15.66 8.94 5.04
N ARG A 147 -15.62 7.74 5.64
CA ARG A 147 -16.70 7.27 6.52
C ARG A 147 -16.89 8.19 7.71
N THR A 148 -15.81 8.62 8.37
CA THR A 148 -15.85 9.53 9.51
C THR A 148 -16.45 10.90 9.11
N TYR A 149 -16.11 11.38 7.93
CA TYR A 149 -16.69 12.60 7.35
C TYR A 149 -18.19 12.44 7.08
N LEU A 150 -18.59 11.40 6.35
CA LEU A 150 -19.99 11.18 5.98
C LEU A 150 -20.89 10.99 7.20
N THR A 151 -20.45 10.29 8.23
CA THR A 151 -21.22 10.08 9.47
C THR A 151 -21.15 11.25 10.46
N GLY A 152 -20.46 12.34 10.13
CA GLY A 152 -20.31 13.49 11.03
C GLY A 152 -19.59 13.15 12.34
N SER A 153 -18.78 12.08 12.35
CA SER A 153 -18.12 11.59 13.56
C SER A 153 -16.98 12.46 14.06
N TYR A 154 -16.59 13.49 13.31
CA TYR A 154 -15.56 14.47 13.68
C TYR A 154 -16.09 15.64 14.51
N LYS A 155 -17.40 15.72 14.76
CA LYS A 155 -18.04 16.85 15.44
C LYS A 155 -17.87 16.82 16.95
N ALA A 156 -18.11 17.96 17.59
CA ALA A 156 -18.04 18.19 19.04
C ALA A 156 -16.67 17.76 19.63
N ASP A 157 -16.65 16.94 20.64
CA ASP A 157 -15.43 16.55 21.37
C ASP A 157 -14.42 15.77 20.51
N ARG A 158 -14.85 15.31 19.29
CA ARG A 158 -14.02 14.51 18.37
C ARG A 158 -13.23 15.33 17.35
N THR A 159 -13.27 16.66 17.46
CA THR A 159 -12.50 17.56 16.57
C THR A 159 -11.01 17.25 16.61
N PHE A 160 -10.43 17.07 17.79
CA PHE A 160 -9.01 16.73 17.91
C PHE A 160 -8.68 15.34 17.38
N THR A 161 -9.58 14.37 17.55
CA THR A 161 -9.45 13.03 16.95
C THR A 161 -9.42 13.09 15.43
N TRP A 162 -10.24 13.95 14.82
CA TRP A 162 -10.19 14.22 13.38
C TRP A 162 -8.83 14.81 12.96
N LEU A 163 -8.32 15.81 13.67
CA LEU A 163 -7.04 16.45 13.35
C LEU A 163 -5.88 15.45 13.40
N THR A 164 -5.83 14.58 14.43
CA THR A 164 -4.84 13.50 14.47
C THR A 164 -5.00 12.52 13.32
N GLY A 165 -6.23 12.25 12.86
CA GLY A 165 -6.51 11.45 11.68
C GLY A 165 -6.00 12.08 10.39
N VAL A 166 -6.12 13.41 10.21
CA VAL A 166 -5.53 14.14 9.08
C VAL A 166 -4.01 14.02 9.07
N VAL A 167 -3.38 14.17 10.24
CA VAL A 167 -1.91 13.99 10.38
C VAL A 167 -1.51 12.55 10.01
N LEU A 168 -2.27 11.54 10.45
CA LEU A 168 -2.01 10.13 10.09
C LEU A 168 -2.17 9.87 8.60
N LEU A 169 -3.17 10.45 7.94
CA LEU A 169 -3.28 10.36 6.47
C LEU A 169 -2.02 10.90 5.79
N PHE A 170 -1.51 12.05 6.24
CA PHE A 170 -0.28 12.64 5.72
C PHE A 170 0.93 11.73 5.92
N ILE A 171 1.11 11.22 7.14
CA ILE A 171 2.20 10.30 7.46
C ILE A 171 2.10 9.05 6.57
N THR A 172 0.90 8.51 6.34
CA THR A 172 0.67 7.37 5.45
C THR A 172 1.11 7.67 4.01
N LEU A 173 0.72 8.83 3.47
CA LEU A 173 1.10 9.23 2.11
C LEU A 173 2.61 9.47 1.99
N ILE A 174 3.26 10.10 2.99
CA ILE A 174 4.70 10.31 2.97
C ILE A 174 5.46 8.99 3.16
N LEU A 175 4.96 8.06 3.98
CA LEU A 175 5.50 6.69 4.10
C LEU A 175 5.47 6.01 2.72
N SER A 176 4.32 6.02 2.05
CA SER A 176 4.18 5.42 0.73
C SER A 176 5.11 6.06 -0.30
N PHE A 177 5.26 7.40 -0.28
CA PHE A 177 6.15 8.13 -1.17
C PHE A 177 7.62 7.84 -0.89
N SER A 178 8.03 7.86 0.38
CA SER A 178 9.43 7.64 0.76
C SER A 178 9.88 6.20 0.50
N GLY A 179 9.01 5.20 0.70
CA GLY A 179 9.28 3.80 0.41
C GLY A 179 9.36 3.49 -1.08
N TYR A 180 8.65 4.28 -1.90
CA TYR A 180 8.61 4.06 -3.34
C TYR A 180 9.97 4.21 -4.02
N LEU A 181 10.86 5.08 -3.52
CA LEU A 181 12.23 5.26 -4.06
C LEU A 181 13.15 4.07 -3.77
N LEU A 182 12.92 3.34 -2.69
CA LEU A 182 13.90 2.40 -2.14
C LEU A 182 14.34 1.28 -3.10
N PRO A 183 13.49 0.73 -3.98
CA PRO A 183 13.92 -0.24 -4.97
C PRO A 183 14.98 0.29 -5.95
N TRP A 184 15.14 1.59 -6.06
CA TRP A 184 16.07 2.26 -6.95
C TRP A 184 15.93 1.80 -8.41
N ASP A 185 14.68 1.56 -8.81
CA ASP A 185 14.33 1.27 -10.19
C ASP A 185 14.00 2.53 -10.98
N GLN A 186 13.84 2.37 -12.29
CA GLN A 186 13.67 3.49 -13.22
C GLN A 186 12.41 4.32 -12.94
N LEU A 187 11.28 3.65 -12.68
CA LEU A 187 10.02 4.32 -12.42
C LEU A 187 10.02 5.05 -11.07
N ALA A 188 10.53 4.39 -10.03
CA ALA A 188 10.63 4.96 -8.68
C ALA A 188 11.56 6.17 -8.63
N TYR A 189 12.74 6.09 -9.26
CA TYR A 189 13.69 7.18 -9.35
C TYR A 189 13.07 8.43 -9.99
N TRP A 190 12.41 8.27 -11.16
CA TRP A 190 11.83 9.41 -11.86
C TRP A 190 10.56 9.92 -11.19
N ALA A 191 9.72 9.06 -10.62
CA ALA A 191 8.55 9.50 -9.85
C ALA A 191 8.96 10.38 -8.64
N VAL A 192 10.00 9.97 -7.91
CA VAL A 192 10.50 10.75 -6.77
C VAL A 192 11.29 12.00 -7.23
N THR A 193 12.01 11.93 -8.34
CA THR A 193 12.66 13.10 -8.95
C THR A 193 11.62 14.17 -9.29
N ILE A 194 10.51 13.79 -9.94
CA ILE A 194 9.40 14.69 -10.26
C ILE A 194 8.75 15.20 -8.97
N GLY A 195 8.41 14.29 -8.02
CA GLY A 195 7.77 14.66 -6.77
C GLY A 195 8.59 15.62 -5.91
N THR A 196 9.91 15.42 -5.83
CA THR A 196 10.80 16.35 -5.11
C THR A 196 11.02 17.66 -5.88
N SER A 197 10.98 17.64 -7.22
CA SER A 197 11.05 18.88 -8.02
C SER A 197 9.84 19.79 -7.82
N MET A 198 8.71 19.25 -7.35
CA MET A 198 7.56 20.07 -6.96
C MET A 198 7.89 20.95 -5.75
N ALA A 199 8.77 20.49 -4.86
CA ALA A 199 9.19 21.27 -3.71
C ALA A 199 9.86 22.58 -4.11
N ASP A 200 10.59 22.63 -5.24
CA ASP A 200 11.20 23.87 -5.77
C ASP A 200 10.17 24.97 -6.03
N ALA A 201 8.92 24.58 -6.34
CA ALA A 201 7.85 25.52 -6.61
C ALA A 201 7.23 26.13 -5.33
N ALA A 202 7.66 25.68 -4.14
CA ALA A 202 7.17 26.23 -2.89
C ALA A 202 7.70 27.66 -2.69
N PRO A 203 6.83 28.65 -2.49
CA PRO A 203 7.25 30.03 -2.29
C PRO A 203 8.19 30.16 -1.09
N LEU A 204 9.25 30.95 -1.22
CA LEU A 204 10.23 31.34 -0.20
C LEU A 204 11.24 30.26 0.22
N VAL A 205 10.89 28.98 0.20
CA VAL A 205 11.73 27.89 0.76
C VAL A 205 11.91 26.71 -0.21
N GLY A 206 11.48 26.85 -1.46
CA GLY A 206 11.42 25.73 -2.40
C GLY A 206 12.76 25.10 -2.69
N GLN A 207 13.74 25.89 -3.00
CA GLN A 207 15.09 25.43 -3.34
C GLN A 207 15.77 24.73 -2.16
N GLU A 208 15.66 25.31 -0.96
CA GLU A 208 16.22 24.73 0.27
C GLU A 208 15.52 23.41 0.62
N LEU A 209 14.20 23.36 0.45
CA LEU A 209 13.41 22.14 0.71
C LEU A 209 13.79 21.02 -0.26
N ASN A 210 13.95 21.32 -1.55
CA ASN A 210 14.40 20.35 -2.54
C ASN A 210 15.81 19.83 -2.22
N LEU A 211 16.75 20.71 -1.92
CA LEU A 211 18.11 20.33 -1.51
C LEU A 211 18.12 19.52 -0.21
N LEU A 212 17.24 19.83 0.75
CA LEU A 212 17.09 19.06 1.97
C LEU A 212 16.63 17.63 1.66
N LEU A 213 15.67 17.47 0.76
CA LEU A 213 15.11 16.15 0.40
C LEU A 213 16.13 15.35 -0.44
N ARG A 214 16.67 15.92 -1.49
CA ARG A 214 17.58 15.23 -2.42
C ARG A 214 19.00 15.06 -1.90
N GLY A 215 19.46 16.00 -1.08
CA GLY A 215 20.84 16.03 -0.59
C GLY A 215 21.86 16.58 -1.57
N ALA A 216 21.45 16.82 -2.82
CA ALA A 216 22.22 17.37 -3.92
C ALA A 216 21.22 17.89 -4.98
N PRO A 217 21.68 18.60 -6.05
CA PRO A 217 20.81 18.99 -7.16
C PRO A 217 20.06 17.80 -7.77
N ASP A 218 20.72 16.65 -7.89
CA ASP A 218 20.14 15.40 -8.36
C ASP A 218 20.01 14.37 -7.24
N ILE A 219 19.06 13.43 -7.37
CA ILE A 219 18.90 12.34 -6.41
C ILE A 219 20.04 11.34 -6.59
N GLY A 220 20.84 11.17 -5.54
CA GLY A 220 21.94 10.23 -5.47
C GLY A 220 21.98 9.50 -4.13
N ALA A 221 23.18 9.06 -3.73
CA ALA A 221 23.39 8.32 -2.47
C ALA A 221 22.88 9.06 -1.24
N GLY A 222 23.12 10.38 -1.17
CA GLY A 222 22.63 11.21 -0.05
C GLY A 222 21.11 11.31 0.01
N GLY A 223 20.43 11.38 -1.14
CA GLY A 223 18.98 11.37 -1.24
C GLY A 223 18.40 10.02 -0.84
N LEU A 224 18.91 8.93 -1.42
CA LEU A 224 18.45 7.58 -1.10
C LEU A 224 18.56 7.27 0.40
N LEU A 225 19.69 7.62 1.02
CA LEU A 225 19.88 7.41 2.47
C LEU A 225 18.88 8.22 3.31
N ARG A 226 18.59 9.48 2.93
CA ARG A 226 17.59 10.31 3.62
C ARG A 226 16.19 9.71 3.51
N PHE A 227 15.77 9.32 2.32
CA PHE A 227 14.48 8.65 2.11
C PHE A 227 14.38 7.32 2.86
N TYR A 228 15.46 6.55 2.90
CA TYR A 228 15.54 5.34 3.70
C TYR A 228 15.34 5.63 5.20
N LEU A 229 16.11 6.54 5.80
CA LEU A 229 15.97 6.89 7.22
C LEU A 229 14.61 7.50 7.54
N LEU A 230 14.06 8.31 6.64
CA LEU A 230 12.72 8.85 6.76
C LEU A 230 11.68 7.72 6.81
N HIS A 231 11.78 6.76 5.89
CA HIS A 231 10.84 5.64 5.76
C HIS A 231 10.94 4.62 6.90
N VAL A 232 12.14 4.22 7.31
CA VAL A 232 12.32 3.12 8.26
C VAL A 232 12.39 3.57 9.73
N VAL A 233 12.70 4.85 10.00
CA VAL A 233 12.87 5.35 11.36
C VAL A 233 11.88 6.46 11.67
N LEU A 234 12.01 7.61 11.00
CA LEU A 234 11.32 8.83 11.43
C LEU A 234 9.80 8.72 11.28
N LEU A 235 9.33 8.32 10.11
CA LEU A 235 7.88 8.24 9.85
C LEU A 235 7.19 7.10 10.62
N PRO A 236 7.73 5.88 10.75
CA PRO A 236 7.14 4.85 11.59
C PRO A 236 7.06 5.26 13.06
N LEU A 237 8.09 5.89 13.62
CA LEU A 237 8.06 6.40 15.00
C LEU A 237 7.01 7.51 15.15
N ALA A 238 6.93 8.44 14.22
CA ALA A 238 5.89 9.48 14.20
C ALA A 238 4.49 8.86 14.08
N ALA A 239 4.31 7.86 13.22
CA ALA A 239 3.05 7.14 13.08
C ALA A 239 2.64 6.47 14.40
N ILE A 240 3.54 5.72 15.06
CA ILE A 240 3.28 5.07 16.35
C ILE A 240 2.85 6.11 17.40
N LEU A 241 3.55 7.23 17.50
CA LEU A 241 3.22 8.30 18.43
C LEU A 241 1.81 8.87 18.16
N ILE A 242 1.52 9.22 16.92
CA ILE A 242 0.23 9.84 16.55
C ILE A 242 -0.92 8.81 16.62
N ILE A 243 -0.69 7.56 16.23
CA ILE A 243 -1.66 6.46 16.42
C ILE A 243 -2.01 6.32 17.90
N SER A 244 -1.00 6.34 18.79
CA SER A 244 -1.20 6.26 20.23
C SER A 244 -2.05 7.43 20.77
N VAL A 245 -1.79 8.65 20.31
CA VAL A 245 -2.58 9.84 20.66
C VAL A 245 -4.00 9.71 20.10
N HIS A 246 -4.16 9.27 18.84
CA HIS A 246 -5.45 9.07 18.19
C HIS A 246 -6.32 8.05 18.95
N TYR A 247 -5.78 6.88 19.26
CA TYR A 247 -6.47 5.86 20.05
C TYR A 247 -6.80 6.34 21.46
N TYR A 248 -5.87 7.03 22.13
CA TYR A 248 -6.11 7.62 23.46
C TYR A 248 -7.31 8.58 23.42
N LYS A 249 -7.40 9.45 22.41
CA LYS A 249 -8.53 10.37 22.24
C LYS A 249 -9.83 9.61 21.97
N VAL A 250 -9.82 8.60 21.12
CA VAL A 250 -10.99 7.72 20.93
C VAL A 250 -11.42 7.09 22.25
N ALA A 251 -10.47 6.62 23.07
CA ALA A 251 -10.77 6.04 24.37
C ALA A 251 -11.40 7.06 25.34
N ARG A 252 -10.90 8.28 25.37
CA ARG A 252 -11.42 9.37 26.22
C ARG A 252 -12.81 9.82 25.83
N GLU A 253 -13.19 9.67 24.58
CA GLU A 253 -14.49 10.06 24.02
C GLU A 253 -15.47 8.86 23.95
N HIS A 254 -15.32 7.91 24.86
CA HIS A 254 -16.19 6.74 25.01
C HIS A 254 -16.20 5.78 23.80
N GLY A 255 -15.10 5.70 23.05
CA GLY A 255 -14.93 4.79 21.93
C GLY A 255 -15.48 5.35 20.61
N ILE A 256 -15.97 4.47 19.75
CA ILE A 256 -16.51 4.83 18.45
C ILE A 256 -17.86 5.53 18.62
N SER A 257 -18.11 6.57 17.82
CA SER A 257 -19.39 7.31 17.82
C SER A 257 -20.57 6.38 17.49
N LEU A 258 -21.69 6.57 18.16
CA LEU A 258 -22.95 5.90 17.80
C LEU A 258 -23.43 6.32 16.40
N PRO A 259 -24.19 5.46 15.68
CA PRO A 259 -24.96 5.90 14.53
C PRO A 259 -25.87 7.11 14.88
N ALA A 260 -25.89 8.12 14.01
CA ALA A 260 -26.60 9.39 14.26
C ALA A 260 -28.07 9.23 14.68
N ARG A 261 -28.76 8.18 14.20
CA ARG A 261 -30.17 7.91 14.53
C ARG A 261 -30.40 7.72 16.04
N TYR A 262 -29.44 7.16 16.77
CA TYR A 262 -29.56 6.93 18.21
C TYR A 262 -29.20 8.15 19.05
N GLU A 263 -28.43 9.08 18.53
CA GLU A 263 -28.08 10.34 19.21
C GLU A 263 -29.10 11.45 18.92
N GLU A 264 -29.73 11.44 17.75
CA GLU A 264 -30.67 12.46 17.32
C GLU A 264 -32.14 12.18 17.72
N GLY A 265 -32.37 11.16 18.55
CA GLY A 265 -33.71 10.90 19.13
C GLY A 265 -34.74 10.31 18.16
N ASN A 266 -34.31 9.72 17.03
CA ASN A 266 -35.20 9.14 16.01
C ASN A 266 -35.57 7.68 16.28
N VAL A 267 -35.42 7.21 17.52
CA VAL A 267 -35.65 5.80 17.92
C VAL A 267 -36.39 5.73 19.25
N SER A 268 -37.04 4.60 19.55
CA SER A 268 -37.69 4.37 20.84
C SER A 268 -36.66 4.35 21.98
N LYS A 269 -37.13 4.61 23.22
CA LYS A 269 -36.26 4.56 24.41
C LYS A 269 -35.64 3.19 24.64
N GLU A 270 -36.36 2.12 24.25
CA GLU A 270 -35.90 0.73 24.36
C GLU A 270 -34.79 0.45 23.36
N GLU A 271 -34.94 0.89 22.09
CA GLU A 271 -33.91 0.77 21.07
C GLU A 271 -32.65 1.60 21.42
N GLU A 272 -32.82 2.80 21.98
CA GLU A 272 -31.70 3.61 22.44
C GLU A 272 -30.95 2.94 23.59
N LYS A 273 -31.66 2.33 24.54
CA LYS A 273 -31.07 1.57 25.66
C LYS A 273 -30.30 0.34 25.17
N ASP A 274 -30.86 -0.40 24.21
CA ASP A 274 -30.18 -1.56 23.59
C ASP A 274 -28.94 -1.12 22.82
N ALA A 275 -29.03 -0.05 22.03
CA ALA A 275 -27.91 0.51 21.28
C ALA A 275 -26.73 0.96 22.16
N LYS A 276 -27.05 1.48 23.37
CA LYS A 276 -26.06 1.93 24.37
C LYS A 276 -25.59 0.82 25.32
N GLN A 277 -26.08 -0.43 25.15
CA GLN A 277 -25.60 -1.56 25.92
C GLN A 277 -24.09 -1.70 25.78
N ARG A 278 -23.38 -1.99 26.88
CA ARG A 278 -21.93 -2.14 26.90
C ARG A 278 -21.50 -3.46 26.31
N ILE A 279 -20.53 -3.40 25.42
CA ILE A 279 -19.78 -4.53 24.89
C ILE A 279 -18.36 -4.43 25.43
N ASP A 280 -17.90 -5.42 26.14
CA ASP A 280 -16.54 -5.43 26.70
C ASP A 280 -15.51 -5.73 25.60
N ILE A 281 -14.33 -5.09 25.73
CA ILE A 281 -13.22 -5.40 24.81
C ILE A 281 -12.84 -6.88 24.90
N ILE A 282 -12.73 -7.41 26.10
CA ILE A 282 -12.33 -8.81 26.35
C ILE A 282 -13.51 -9.56 26.96
N PRO A 283 -13.97 -10.63 26.32
CA PRO A 283 -13.45 -11.27 25.10
C PRO A 283 -14.05 -10.71 23.81
N ASP A 284 -15.14 -9.97 23.87
CA ASP A 284 -16.11 -9.82 22.79
C ASP A 284 -15.50 -9.13 21.55
N LEU A 285 -15.00 -7.91 21.71
CA LEU A 285 -14.45 -7.18 20.58
C LEU A 285 -13.10 -7.76 20.13
N LEU A 286 -12.26 -8.16 21.10
CA LEU A 286 -10.93 -8.71 20.79
C LEU A 286 -11.02 -10.04 20.02
N THR A 287 -12.03 -10.87 20.30
CA THR A 287 -12.27 -12.10 19.52
C THR A 287 -12.57 -11.78 18.05
N HIS A 288 -13.41 -10.77 17.79
CA HIS A 288 -13.69 -10.34 16.42
C HIS A 288 -12.44 -9.76 15.75
N GLU A 289 -11.64 -8.97 16.45
CA GLU A 289 -10.41 -8.39 15.91
C GLU A 289 -9.35 -9.46 15.61
N VAL A 290 -9.20 -10.48 16.46
CA VAL A 290 -8.31 -11.62 16.20
C VAL A 290 -8.79 -12.40 14.97
N PHE A 291 -10.09 -12.67 14.87
CA PHE A 291 -10.66 -13.33 13.69
C PHE A 291 -10.39 -12.54 12.41
N LEU A 292 -10.65 -11.22 12.41
CA LEU A 292 -10.40 -10.35 11.27
C LEU A 292 -8.90 -10.25 10.93
N THR A 293 -8.02 -10.27 11.95
CA THR A 293 -6.56 -10.31 11.75
C THR A 293 -6.14 -11.58 11.02
N VAL A 294 -6.59 -12.75 11.49
CA VAL A 294 -6.27 -14.04 10.85
C VAL A 294 -6.80 -14.08 9.42
N LEU A 295 -8.04 -13.63 9.22
CA LEU A 295 -8.66 -13.55 7.90
C LEU A 295 -7.91 -12.58 6.97
N GLY A 296 -7.50 -11.41 7.47
CA GLY A 296 -6.73 -10.43 6.73
C GLY A 296 -5.36 -10.95 6.31
N ILE A 297 -4.63 -11.61 7.22
CA ILE A 297 -3.36 -12.27 6.90
C ILE A 297 -3.57 -13.37 5.87
N PHE A 298 -4.60 -14.20 6.04
CA PHE A 298 -4.91 -15.27 5.09
C PHE A 298 -5.15 -14.73 3.68
N PHE A 299 -5.98 -13.71 3.53
CA PHE A 299 -6.23 -13.11 2.22
C PHE A 299 -4.99 -12.43 1.65
N LEU A 300 -4.19 -11.75 2.48
CA LEU A 300 -2.95 -11.11 2.03
C LEU A 300 -1.94 -12.16 1.52
N VAL A 301 -1.76 -13.27 2.24
CA VAL A 301 -0.88 -14.37 1.82
C VAL A 301 -1.37 -15.01 0.52
N ILE A 302 -2.67 -15.30 0.38
CA ILE A 302 -3.24 -15.85 -0.86
C ILE A 302 -3.08 -14.86 -2.03
N ALA A 303 -3.34 -13.58 -1.80
CA ALA A 303 -3.19 -12.56 -2.84
C ALA A 303 -1.75 -12.48 -3.36
N THR A 304 -0.77 -12.47 -2.45
CA THR A 304 0.65 -12.36 -2.82
C THR A 304 1.26 -13.68 -3.30
N ALA A 305 0.69 -14.82 -2.93
CA ALA A 305 1.16 -16.10 -3.43
C ALA A 305 0.70 -16.42 -4.86
N TYR A 306 -0.50 -15.93 -5.27
CA TYR A 306 -1.14 -16.38 -6.50
C TYR A 306 -1.54 -15.25 -7.46
N PHE A 307 -1.77 -14.03 -6.98
CA PHE A 307 -2.44 -13.00 -7.79
C PHE A 307 -1.66 -11.69 -7.92
N TYR A 308 -0.79 -11.36 -6.98
CA TYR A 308 -0.12 -10.06 -6.96
C TYR A 308 1.38 -10.22 -6.82
N HIS A 309 2.10 -9.52 -7.67
CA HIS A 309 3.54 -9.36 -7.56
C HIS A 309 3.89 -7.88 -7.66
N ALA A 310 4.66 -7.41 -6.69
CA ALA A 310 5.13 -6.04 -6.69
C ALA A 310 5.99 -5.78 -7.92
N PRO A 311 5.69 -4.76 -8.74
CA PRO A 311 6.48 -4.44 -9.92
C PRO A 311 7.91 -4.06 -9.54
N LEU A 312 8.85 -4.37 -10.40
CA LEU A 312 10.22 -3.92 -10.34
C LEU A 312 10.66 -3.63 -11.77
N GLU A 313 10.93 -2.36 -12.04
CA GLU A 313 11.44 -1.90 -13.33
C GLU A 313 12.97 -2.11 -13.44
N ASN A 314 13.57 -1.58 -14.49
CA ASN A 314 15.02 -1.59 -14.64
C ASN A 314 15.70 -0.79 -13.54
N HIS A 315 16.98 -1.06 -13.31
CA HIS A 315 17.84 -0.21 -12.50
C HIS A 315 17.76 1.25 -12.96
N ALA A 316 17.67 2.18 -12.02
CA ALA A 316 17.56 3.60 -12.31
C ALA A 316 18.67 4.13 -13.21
N ASN A 317 18.29 4.79 -14.28
CA ASN A 317 19.18 5.54 -15.16
C ASN A 317 18.83 7.03 -15.13
N PRO A 318 19.63 7.89 -14.48
CA PRO A 318 19.37 9.32 -14.40
C PRO A 318 19.42 10.05 -15.76
N GLN A 319 20.02 9.44 -16.78
CA GLN A 319 20.20 10.06 -18.10
C GLN A 319 19.05 9.75 -19.06
N GLN A 320 18.14 8.84 -18.68
CA GLN A 320 17.04 8.41 -19.55
C GLN A 320 15.70 8.50 -18.83
N THR A 321 14.91 9.52 -19.15
CA THR A 321 13.56 9.65 -18.60
C THR A 321 12.60 8.71 -19.34
N PRO A 322 11.88 7.81 -18.64
CA PRO A 322 10.86 6.99 -19.28
C PRO A 322 9.71 7.84 -19.83
N LEU A 323 9.17 7.47 -20.98
CA LEU A 323 8.05 8.19 -21.61
C LEU A 323 6.74 8.08 -20.81
N ASP A 324 6.58 6.98 -20.10
CA ASP A 324 5.37 6.62 -19.32
C ASP A 324 5.57 6.79 -17.81
N THR A 325 6.47 7.71 -17.41
CA THR A 325 6.71 7.97 -15.99
C THR A 325 5.42 8.32 -15.26
N LYS A 326 5.03 7.49 -14.32
CA LYS A 326 3.83 7.67 -13.49
C LYS A 326 4.14 7.54 -12.01
N ALA A 327 3.44 8.33 -11.23
CA ALA A 327 3.42 8.16 -9.78
C ALA A 327 2.59 6.91 -9.40
N PRO A 328 2.71 6.39 -8.17
CA PRO A 328 1.77 5.43 -7.65
C PRO A 328 0.32 5.92 -7.79
N TRP A 329 -0.63 5.00 -8.02
CA TRP A 329 -2.03 5.32 -8.35
C TRP A 329 -2.71 6.28 -7.36
N TYR A 330 -2.35 6.26 -6.08
CA TYR A 330 -2.89 7.15 -5.05
C TYR A 330 -2.35 8.59 -5.13
N PHE A 331 -1.40 8.87 -6.03
CA PHE A 331 -0.93 10.21 -6.40
C PHE A 331 -1.36 10.64 -7.82
N TRP A 332 -2.08 9.80 -8.57
CA TRP A 332 -2.51 10.18 -9.92
C TRP A 332 -3.39 11.43 -9.93
N TRP A 333 -4.21 11.66 -8.90
CA TRP A 333 -4.97 12.90 -8.79
C TRP A 333 -4.08 14.15 -8.79
N LEU A 334 -2.93 14.08 -8.14
CA LEU A 334 -1.95 15.17 -8.11
C LEU A 334 -1.25 15.31 -9.47
N GLN A 335 -0.89 14.19 -10.09
CA GLN A 335 -0.34 14.17 -11.45
C GLN A 335 -1.35 14.72 -12.47
N GLY A 336 -2.64 14.39 -12.33
CA GLY A 336 -3.73 14.96 -13.15
C GLY A 336 -3.89 16.47 -12.95
N MET A 337 -3.79 16.95 -11.71
CA MET A 337 -3.78 18.39 -11.43
C MET A 337 -2.63 19.12 -12.13
N LEU A 338 -1.42 18.55 -12.10
CA LEU A 338 -0.24 19.13 -12.76
C LEU A 338 -0.41 19.28 -14.28
N LYS A 339 -1.26 18.47 -14.93
CA LYS A 339 -1.60 18.61 -16.34
C LYS A 339 -2.53 19.79 -16.65
N LEU A 340 -3.19 20.38 -15.63
CA LEU A 340 -4.14 21.48 -15.80
C LEU A 340 -3.51 22.88 -15.84
N GLY A 341 -2.28 23.03 -15.36
CA GLY A 341 -1.67 24.35 -15.35
C GLY A 341 -0.33 24.45 -14.65
N ASP A 342 -0.03 25.66 -14.15
CA ASP A 342 1.25 25.99 -13.53
C ASP A 342 1.60 25.10 -12.34
N LYS A 343 2.85 24.67 -12.27
CA LYS A 343 3.40 23.77 -11.25
C LYS A 343 3.23 24.32 -9.82
N THR A 344 3.41 25.62 -9.62
CA THR A 344 3.30 26.26 -8.31
C THR A 344 1.85 26.23 -7.81
N ILE A 345 0.90 26.58 -8.70
CA ILE A 345 -0.53 26.61 -8.36
C ILE A 345 -1.06 25.19 -8.18
N MET A 346 -0.85 24.32 -9.16
CA MET A 346 -1.45 22.98 -9.21
C MET A 346 -0.68 21.95 -8.35
N GLY A 347 0.63 22.12 -8.20
CA GLY A 347 1.47 21.18 -7.45
C GLY A 347 1.66 21.55 -5.97
N ILE A 348 1.55 22.83 -5.59
CA ILE A 348 1.82 23.28 -4.22
C ILE A 348 0.60 23.97 -3.60
N ILE A 349 0.11 25.06 -4.22
CA ILE A 349 -0.90 25.93 -3.58
C ILE A 349 -2.22 25.17 -3.42
N LEU A 350 -2.73 24.58 -4.50
CA LEU A 350 -4.01 23.89 -4.46
C LEU A 350 -3.99 22.63 -3.58
N PRO A 351 -3.00 21.73 -3.62
CA PRO A 351 -2.88 20.66 -2.65
C PRO A 351 -2.81 21.14 -1.20
N THR A 352 -2.08 22.23 -0.93
CA THR A 352 -2.00 22.83 0.40
C THR A 352 -3.38 23.33 0.87
N ILE A 353 -4.15 23.96 -0.03
CA ILE A 353 -5.52 24.38 0.26
C ILE A 353 -6.41 23.17 0.56
N ILE A 354 -6.33 22.09 -0.24
CA ILE A 354 -7.11 20.86 -0.02
C ILE A 354 -6.84 20.31 1.37
N VAL A 355 -5.57 20.25 1.75
CA VAL A 355 -5.16 19.81 3.09
C VAL A 355 -5.68 20.74 4.16
N GLY A 356 -5.49 22.06 3.98
CA GLY A 356 -6.04 23.07 4.89
C GLY A 356 -7.56 22.92 5.07
N LEU A 357 -8.30 22.64 4.00
CA LEU A 357 -9.73 22.36 4.06
C LEU A 357 -10.04 21.11 4.89
N LEU A 358 -9.26 20.01 4.77
CA LEU A 358 -9.43 18.83 5.63
C LEU A 358 -9.23 19.17 7.11
N VAL A 359 -8.22 19.99 7.43
CA VAL A 359 -7.96 20.43 8.81
C VAL A 359 -9.14 21.25 9.36
N VAL A 360 -9.71 22.15 8.57
CA VAL A 360 -10.75 23.08 9.05
C VAL A 360 -12.18 22.53 8.96
N VAL A 361 -12.41 21.35 8.39
CA VAL A 361 -13.73 20.70 8.29
C VAL A 361 -14.54 20.78 9.60
N PRO A 362 -14.02 20.41 10.79
CA PRO A 362 -14.80 20.46 12.03
C PRO A 362 -15.25 21.86 12.45
N TYR A 363 -14.55 22.88 11.98
CA TYR A 363 -14.82 24.29 12.33
C TYR A 363 -15.77 24.96 11.34
N ILE A 364 -15.78 24.48 10.08
CA ILE A 364 -16.66 25.02 9.01
C ILE A 364 -18.03 24.36 9.05
N ASP A 365 -18.11 23.04 9.24
CA ASP A 365 -19.39 22.33 9.33
C ASP A 365 -20.05 22.54 10.70
N ARG A 366 -20.70 23.69 10.85
CA ARG A 366 -21.41 24.09 12.07
C ARG A 366 -22.81 23.49 12.21
N ASN A 367 -23.27 22.68 11.25
CA ASN A 367 -24.58 22.02 11.35
C ASN A 367 -24.57 21.10 12.58
N PRO A 368 -25.55 21.19 13.52
CA PRO A 368 -25.55 20.38 14.73
C PRO A 368 -25.79 18.89 14.46
N HIS A 369 -26.41 18.56 13.34
CA HIS A 369 -26.76 17.18 13.01
C HIS A 369 -25.57 16.40 12.47
N ARG A 370 -25.59 15.07 12.71
CA ARG A 370 -24.63 14.10 12.16
C ARG A 370 -25.21 13.28 11.02
N SER A 371 -26.54 13.16 10.94
CA SER A 371 -27.24 12.40 9.89
C SER A 371 -26.91 12.96 8.49
N LEU A 372 -26.66 12.05 7.53
CA LEU A 372 -26.36 12.37 6.12
C LEU A 372 -27.42 13.29 5.51
N PHE A 373 -28.70 12.95 5.69
CA PHE A 373 -29.82 13.69 5.07
C PHE A 373 -30.06 15.07 5.68
N LYS A 374 -29.59 15.31 6.91
CA LYS A 374 -29.68 16.60 7.59
C LYS A 374 -28.47 17.50 7.34
N ARG A 375 -27.49 17.03 6.56
CA ARG A 375 -26.25 17.76 6.21
C ARG A 375 -26.02 17.81 4.70
N PRO A 376 -26.99 18.23 3.88
CA PRO A 376 -26.87 18.12 2.42
C PRO A 376 -25.66 18.85 1.86
N VAL A 377 -25.32 20.04 2.37
CA VAL A 377 -24.17 20.83 1.89
C VAL A 377 -22.85 20.08 2.14
N ALA A 378 -22.60 19.65 3.38
CA ALA A 378 -21.37 18.92 3.71
C ALA A 378 -21.27 17.61 2.93
N VAL A 379 -22.36 16.86 2.84
CA VAL A 379 -22.39 15.58 2.10
C VAL A 379 -22.15 15.79 0.61
N SER A 380 -22.80 16.80 0.00
CA SER A 380 -22.59 17.12 -1.42
C SER A 380 -21.15 17.54 -1.70
N LEU A 381 -20.53 18.37 -0.84
CA LEU A 381 -19.12 18.73 -0.97
C LEU A 381 -18.21 17.50 -0.87
N GLY A 382 -18.49 16.57 0.04
CA GLY A 382 -17.74 15.31 0.15
C GLY A 382 -17.85 14.46 -1.12
N ILE A 383 -19.05 14.31 -1.67
CA ILE A 383 -19.27 13.56 -2.92
C ILE A 383 -18.54 14.23 -4.09
N ILE A 384 -18.67 15.55 -4.22
CA ILE A 384 -17.97 16.32 -5.28
C ILE A 384 -16.46 16.16 -5.14
N SER A 385 -15.91 16.19 -3.91
CA SER A 385 -14.48 15.98 -3.67
C SER A 385 -14.02 14.59 -4.10
N VAL A 386 -14.79 13.54 -3.80
CA VAL A 386 -14.49 12.17 -4.24
C VAL A 386 -14.56 12.06 -5.77
N LEU A 387 -15.59 12.61 -6.40
CA LEU A 387 -15.71 12.62 -7.86
C LEU A 387 -14.55 13.39 -8.52
N ALA A 388 -14.19 14.55 -7.99
CA ALA A 388 -13.04 15.33 -8.47
C ALA A 388 -11.74 14.53 -8.35
N LEU A 389 -11.54 13.82 -7.23
CA LEU A 389 -10.37 12.96 -7.03
C LEU A 389 -10.33 11.82 -8.06
N VAL A 390 -11.46 11.19 -8.37
CA VAL A 390 -11.55 10.14 -9.40
C VAL A 390 -11.24 10.71 -10.79
N VAL A 391 -11.84 11.84 -11.15
CA VAL A 391 -11.61 12.51 -12.46
C VAL A 391 -10.13 12.91 -12.59
N LEU A 392 -9.56 13.56 -11.58
CA LEU A 392 -8.16 13.95 -11.57
C LEU A 392 -7.23 12.74 -11.62
N SER A 393 -7.58 11.64 -10.95
CA SER A 393 -6.79 10.40 -11.03
C SER A 393 -6.81 9.81 -12.45
N TYR A 394 -7.97 9.80 -13.11
CA TYR A 394 -8.05 9.41 -14.52
C TYR A 394 -7.21 10.34 -15.42
N MET A 395 -7.28 11.65 -15.21
CA MET A 395 -6.45 12.62 -15.94
C MET A 395 -4.94 12.45 -15.64
N GLY A 396 -4.60 11.86 -14.50
CA GLY A 396 -3.22 11.56 -14.09
C GLY A 396 -2.60 10.36 -14.78
N THR A 397 -3.41 9.51 -15.42
CA THR A 397 -2.88 8.34 -16.14
C THR A 397 -2.02 8.78 -17.34
N PRO A 398 -1.02 7.99 -17.74
CA PRO A 398 -0.16 8.32 -18.89
C PRO A 398 -0.96 8.51 -20.18
N GLU A 399 -2.05 7.78 -20.35
CA GLU A 399 -2.87 7.79 -21.56
C GLU A 399 -3.69 9.08 -21.73
N TYR A 400 -3.95 9.81 -20.64
CA TYR A 400 -4.76 11.02 -20.73
C TYR A 400 -3.98 12.21 -21.28
N GLY A 401 -4.43 12.74 -22.40
CA GLY A 401 -3.92 13.99 -23.00
C GLY A 401 -2.56 13.87 -23.70
N ILE A 402 -1.95 12.70 -23.70
CA ILE A 402 -0.73 12.40 -24.44
C ILE A 402 -1.02 11.14 -25.26
N ALA A 403 -0.91 11.25 -26.58
CA ALA A 403 -0.96 10.06 -27.43
C ALA A 403 0.26 9.20 -27.08
N THR A 404 0.03 8.06 -26.43
CA THR A 404 1.10 7.10 -26.14
C THR A 404 1.70 6.64 -27.46
N PRO A 405 3.03 6.81 -27.68
CA PRO A 405 3.64 6.34 -28.92
C PRO A 405 3.29 4.88 -29.21
N ALA A 406 3.08 4.53 -30.46
CA ALA A 406 2.70 3.18 -30.82
C ALA A 406 3.66 2.12 -30.27
N ALA A 407 4.97 2.39 -30.32
CA ALA A 407 6.00 1.54 -29.74
C ALA A 407 5.79 1.27 -28.24
N THR A 408 5.45 2.31 -27.46
CA THR A 408 5.19 2.18 -26.02
C THR A 408 3.96 1.30 -25.75
N ARG A 409 2.87 1.49 -26.50
CA ARG A 409 1.66 0.67 -26.34
C ARG A 409 1.92 -0.80 -26.64
N ILE A 410 2.60 -1.09 -27.75
CA ILE A 410 2.90 -2.45 -28.17
C ILE A 410 3.73 -3.18 -27.10
N ILE A 411 4.75 -2.52 -26.54
CA ILE A 411 5.59 -3.09 -25.49
C ILE A 411 4.84 -3.20 -24.14
N GLN A 412 3.98 -2.24 -23.80
CA GLN A 412 3.15 -2.32 -22.59
C GLN A 412 2.15 -3.48 -22.64
N ASP A 413 1.53 -3.71 -23.79
CA ASP A 413 0.62 -4.85 -23.98
C ASP A 413 1.35 -6.20 -23.87
N LEU A 414 2.59 -6.27 -24.38
CA LEU A 414 3.43 -7.45 -24.31
C LEU A 414 3.95 -7.74 -22.90
N ALA A 415 4.26 -6.69 -22.16
CA ALA A 415 4.82 -6.74 -20.81
C ALA A 415 4.16 -5.70 -19.91
N PRO A 416 2.87 -5.87 -19.52
CA PRO A 416 2.18 -4.97 -18.63
C PRO A 416 2.88 -4.91 -17.26
N GLU A 417 2.73 -3.77 -16.58
CA GLU A 417 3.34 -3.57 -15.26
C GLU A 417 2.74 -4.47 -14.17
N GLU A 418 1.46 -4.83 -14.32
CA GLU A 418 0.69 -5.59 -13.33
C GLU A 418 0.85 -7.12 -13.45
N GLY A 419 2.07 -7.63 -13.47
CA GLY A 419 2.34 -9.05 -13.17
C GLY A 419 1.76 -10.11 -14.12
N THR A 420 0.88 -9.74 -15.05
CA THR A 420 0.27 -10.64 -16.06
C THR A 420 0.57 -10.11 -17.45
N GLY A 421 1.00 -10.96 -18.34
CA GLY A 421 1.25 -10.57 -19.74
C GLY A 421 1.89 -11.68 -20.54
N PRO A 422 1.84 -11.60 -21.87
CA PRO A 422 2.34 -12.65 -22.75
C PRO A 422 3.77 -13.10 -22.42
N LEU A 423 4.69 -12.16 -22.16
CA LEU A 423 6.08 -12.51 -21.80
C LEU A 423 6.20 -13.26 -20.48
N ARG A 424 5.32 -13.00 -19.51
CA ARG A 424 5.35 -13.65 -18.20
C ARG A 424 4.70 -15.03 -18.20
N ALA A 425 3.90 -15.33 -19.22
CA ALA A 425 3.28 -16.63 -19.41
C ALA A 425 4.25 -17.67 -19.98
N ILE A 426 5.40 -17.24 -20.53
CA ILE A 426 6.40 -18.14 -21.11
C ILE A 426 7.10 -18.94 -20.00
N PRO A 427 7.11 -20.29 -20.07
CA PRO A 427 7.86 -21.12 -19.16
C PRO A 427 9.35 -20.78 -19.17
N TYR A 428 9.99 -20.81 -17.99
CA TYR A 428 11.39 -20.39 -17.84
C TYR A 428 12.39 -21.18 -18.69
N ASP A 429 12.14 -22.47 -18.88
CA ASP A 429 12.95 -23.38 -19.69
C ASP A 429 12.89 -23.05 -21.20
N GLN A 430 11.81 -22.41 -21.66
CA GLN A 430 11.67 -21.95 -23.02
C GLN A 430 12.37 -20.60 -23.29
N LEU A 431 12.75 -19.87 -22.27
CA LEU A 431 13.45 -18.59 -22.38
C LEU A 431 14.95 -18.84 -22.69
N GLN A 432 15.27 -19.17 -23.90
CA GLN A 432 16.67 -19.35 -24.29
C GLN A 432 17.35 -17.99 -24.50
N THR A 433 18.61 -17.88 -24.02
CA THR A 433 19.40 -16.66 -24.19
C THR A 433 19.72 -16.40 -25.67
N GLY A 434 19.52 -15.17 -26.11
CA GLY A 434 19.75 -14.81 -27.52
C GLY A 434 19.12 -13.48 -27.90
N VAL A 435 19.36 -13.08 -29.12
CA VAL A 435 18.74 -11.91 -29.75
C VAL A 435 17.82 -12.43 -30.87
N TYR A 436 16.54 -12.06 -30.77
CA TYR A 436 15.51 -12.45 -31.72
C TYR A 436 15.06 -11.20 -32.47
N GLU A 437 15.27 -11.17 -33.79
CA GLU A 437 14.96 -10.03 -34.67
C GLU A 437 14.12 -10.49 -35.86
N VAL A 438 13.14 -9.67 -36.25
CA VAL A 438 12.39 -9.87 -37.48
C VAL A 438 13.03 -9.05 -38.62
N GLY A 439 13.24 -9.66 -39.78
CA GLY A 439 13.70 -8.97 -41.00
C GLY A 439 15.15 -9.19 -41.42
N VAL A 440 16.02 -9.75 -40.58
CA VAL A 440 17.35 -10.20 -40.96
C VAL A 440 17.34 -11.72 -41.08
N THR A 441 16.99 -12.21 -42.30
CA THR A 441 17.13 -13.59 -42.73
C THR A 441 16.64 -14.67 -41.78
N GLU A 442 15.56 -15.30 -42.18
CA GLU A 442 15.09 -16.63 -41.74
C GLU A 442 15.20 -16.84 -40.23
N THR A 443 14.11 -17.06 -39.59
CA THR A 443 13.87 -17.65 -38.26
C THR A 443 14.93 -18.64 -37.78
N ARG A 444 16.20 -18.25 -37.80
CA ARG A 444 17.32 -19.19 -37.66
C ARG A 444 17.65 -19.58 -36.23
N ASN A 445 17.15 -18.88 -35.21
CA ASN A 445 17.60 -19.15 -33.85
C ASN A 445 16.58 -18.87 -32.75
N LEU A 446 15.28 -19.04 -32.99
CA LEU A 446 14.32 -18.99 -31.89
C LEU A 446 14.51 -20.15 -30.91
N CYS A 447 15.09 -21.27 -31.37
CA CYS A 447 15.52 -22.38 -30.51
C CYS A 447 16.66 -23.14 -31.19
N PRO A 448 17.88 -23.17 -30.63
CA PRO A 448 19.01 -23.87 -31.24
C PRO A 448 18.84 -25.40 -31.35
N ASP A 449 18.03 -26.00 -30.50
CA ASP A 449 17.71 -27.45 -30.53
C ASP A 449 16.33 -27.65 -31.17
N ARG A 450 16.33 -28.07 -32.42
CA ARG A 450 15.11 -28.35 -33.21
C ARG A 450 14.23 -29.47 -32.63
N ASP A 451 14.71 -30.25 -31.66
CA ASP A 451 13.98 -31.40 -31.12
C ASP A 451 13.09 -31.03 -29.90
N PHE A 452 13.31 -29.87 -29.26
CA PHE A 452 12.48 -29.34 -28.19
C PHE A 452 12.09 -27.89 -28.53
N GLY A 453 11.07 -27.72 -29.35
CA GLY A 453 10.56 -26.39 -29.72
C GLY A 453 10.19 -25.55 -28.49
N CYS A 454 10.31 -24.20 -28.60
CA CYS A 454 9.79 -23.27 -27.61
C CYS A 454 8.53 -22.57 -28.16
N PRO A 455 7.40 -23.28 -28.22
CA PRO A 455 6.21 -22.81 -28.95
C PRO A 455 5.62 -21.53 -28.33
N GLU A 456 5.66 -21.38 -26.99
CA GLU A 456 5.12 -20.19 -26.33
C GLU A 456 5.99 -18.96 -26.59
N LEU A 457 7.32 -19.08 -26.53
CA LEU A 457 8.23 -17.99 -26.88
C LEU A 457 8.05 -17.55 -28.32
N THR A 458 7.95 -18.53 -29.24
CA THR A 458 7.74 -18.27 -30.67
C THR A 458 6.42 -17.54 -30.89
N ALA A 459 5.32 -18.01 -30.32
CA ALA A 459 4.01 -17.41 -30.46
C ALA A 459 3.97 -15.95 -29.94
N VAL A 460 4.57 -15.70 -28.78
CA VAL A 460 4.65 -14.34 -28.20
C VAL A 460 5.49 -13.42 -29.07
N PHE A 461 6.61 -13.90 -29.63
CA PHE A 461 7.45 -13.09 -30.51
C PHE A 461 6.79 -12.82 -31.87
N GLU A 462 6.08 -13.78 -32.43
CA GLU A 462 5.30 -13.61 -33.67
C GLU A 462 4.18 -12.59 -33.48
N GLU A 463 3.44 -12.65 -32.38
CA GLU A 463 2.42 -11.65 -32.04
C GLU A 463 3.03 -10.25 -31.87
N PHE A 464 4.15 -10.14 -31.16
CA PHE A 464 4.88 -8.89 -30.98
C PHE A 464 5.32 -8.29 -32.31
N SER A 465 5.92 -9.12 -33.18
CA SER A 465 6.38 -8.71 -34.50
C SER A 465 5.23 -8.29 -35.42
N ALA A 466 4.11 -9.02 -35.40
CA ALA A 466 2.93 -8.70 -36.19
C ALA A 466 2.37 -7.31 -35.81
N ARG A 467 2.32 -6.98 -34.54
CA ARG A 467 1.87 -5.65 -34.04
C ARG A 467 2.83 -4.52 -34.44
N VAL A 468 4.14 -4.77 -34.47
CA VAL A 468 5.12 -3.80 -34.91
C VAL A 468 4.98 -3.55 -36.42
N ASN A 469 4.84 -4.61 -37.20
CA ASN A 469 4.63 -4.51 -38.67
C ASN A 469 3.31 -3.79 -39.01
N GLU A 470 2.22 -4.05 -38.27
CA GLU A 470 0.96 -3.32 -38.43
C GLU A 470 1.15 -1.80 -38.16
N ALA A 471 1.95 -1.46 -37.14
CA ALA A 471 2.23 -0.07 -36.81
C ALA A 471 3.17 0.60 -37.83
N GLU A 472 4.02 -0.17 -38.50
CA GLU A 472 4.84 0.29 -39.64
C GLU A 472 3.97 0.54 -40.88
N GLU A 473 3.11 -0.41 -41.28
CA GLU A 473 2.18 -0.30 -42.40
C GLU A 473 1.23 0.90 -42.25
N ASP A 474 0.75 1.17 -41.05
CA ASP A 474 -0.08 2.34 -40.74
C ASP A 474 0.69 3.67 -40.67
N GLY A 475 2.00 3.65 -40.84
CA GLY A 475 2.87 4.82 -40.76
C GLY A 475 3.06 5.40 -39.35
N ARG A 476 2.63 4.67 -38.32
CA ARG A 476 2.82 5.08 -36.91
C ARG A 476 4.25 4.89 -36.42
N LEU A 477 4.98 3.93 -36.98
CA LEU A 477 6.38 3.62 -36.68
C LEU A 477 7.15 3.34 -37.98
N PRO A 478 7.64 4.37 -38.69
CA PRO A 478 8.38 4.18 -39.96
C PRO A 478 9.65 3.32 -39.77
N ASP A 479 9.90 2.38 -40.67
CA ASP A 479 11.06 1.47 -40.63
C ASP A 479 11.19 0.69 -39.33
N ALA A 480 10.08 0.29 -38.71
CA ALA A 480 10.07 -0.32 -37.40
C ALA A 480 10.59 -1.77 -37.42
N GLN A 481 11.35 -2.11 -36.41
CA GLN A 481 11.88 -3.45 -36.15
C GLN A 481 11.58 -3.90 -34.75
N ALA A 482 11.06 -5.12 -34.61
CA ALA A 482 10.85 -5.78 -33.33
C ALA A 482 12.07 -6.60 -32.95
N VAL A 483 12.60 -6.39 -31.78
CA VAL A 483 13.75 -7.11 -31.21
C VAL A 483 13.39 -7.63 -29.84
N LEU A 484 13.68 -8.91 -29.57
CA LEU A 484 13.54 -9.49 -28.24
C LEU A 484 14.91 -10.02 -27.78
N LEU A 485 15.45 -9.43 -26.71
CA LEU A 485 16.73 -9.82 -26.12
C LEU A 485 16.47 -10.62 -24.84
N ILE A 486 17.05 -11.79 -24.72
CA ILE A 486 16.98 -12.65 -23.53
C ILE A 486 18.41 -12.90 -23.03
N GLU A 487 18.67 -12.47 -21.79
CA GLU A 487 19.98 -12.59 -21.13
C GLU A 487 19.85 -13.37 -19.82
N GLU A 488 20.84 -14.21 -19.50
CA GLU A 488 20.98 -14.75 -18.15
C GLU A 488 21.53 -13.64 -17.25
N TRP A 489 20.67 -13.11 -16.37
CA TRP A 489 21.07 -12.01 -15.48
C TRP A 489 21.76 -12.52 -14.23
N GLN A 490 21.21 -13.61 -13.65
CA GLN A 490 21.75 -14.34 -12.51
C GLN A 490 21.29 -15.80 -12.62
N VAL A 491 21.91 -16.69 -11.85
CA VAL A 491 21.50 -18.10 -11.80
C VAL A 491 20.01 -18.20 -11.40
N GLY A 492 19.18 -18.68 -12.34
CA GLY A 492 17.74 -18.81 -12.14
C GLY A 492 16.93 -17.54 -12.38
N LEU A 493 17.53 -16.48 -12.93
CA LEU A 493 16.86 -15.23 -13.27
C LEU A 493 17.25 -14.80 -14.69
N LYS A 494 16.29 -14.69 -15.60
CA LYS A 494 16.48 -14.20 -16.96
C LYS A 494 15.89 -12.83 -17.13
N LYS A 495 16.63 -11.95 -17.82
CA LYS A 495 16.21 -10.64 -18.25
C LYS A 495 15.71 -10.75 -19.69
N VAL A 496 14.44 -10.43 -19.91
CA VAL A 496 13.81 -10.38 -21.22
C VAL A 496 13.55 -8.93 -21.57
N THR A 497 14.08 -8.47 -22.71
CA THR A 497 13.99 -7.07 -23.15
C THR A 497 13.32 -7.00 -24.51
N PRO A 498 11.99 -6.79 -24.59
CA PRO A 498 11.36 -6.37 -25.83
C PRO A 498 11.79 -4.95 -26.18
N ARG A 499 12.21 -4.76 -27.42
CA ARG A 499 12.70 -3.51 -27.99
C ARG A 499 12.07 -3.25 -29.32
N ILE A 500 11.67 -2.01 -29.60
CA ILE A 500 11.26 -1.53 -30.92
C ILE A 500 12.22 -0.43 -31.33
N VAL A 501 12.75 -0.56 -32.54
CA VAL A 501 13.58 0.47 -33.18
C VAL A 501 12.82 0.99 -34.39
N TRP A 502 12.74 2.30 -34.58
CA TRP A 502 12.07 2.93 -35.72
C TRP A 502 12.74 4.25 -36.10
N SER A 503 12.42 4.76 -37.29
CA SER A 503 12.87 6.07 -37.73
C SER A 503 11.90 7.16 -37.28
N ASP A 504 12.40 8.29 -36.81
CA ASP A 504 11.57 9.47 -36.55
C ASP A 504 10.99 10.00 -37.87
N ALA A 505 9.69 10.21 -37.96
CA ALA A 505 9.00 10.62 -39.16
C ALA A 505 9.44 12.00 -39.70
N ASP A 506 9.88 12.89 -38.80
CA ASP A 506 10.24 14.27 -39.13
C ASP A 506 11.75 14.44 -39.40
N THR A 507 12.61 13.74 -38.64
CA THR A 507 14.06 13.89 -38.68
C THR A 507 14.79 12.74 -39.35
N GLY A 508 14.18 11.57 -39.49
CA GLY A 508 14.78 10.33 -39.97
C GLY A 508 15.79 9.71 -39.01
N GLU A 509 15.93 10.25 -37.77
CA GLU A 509 16.83 9.69 -36.77
C GLU A 509 16.27 8.42 -36.16
N PRO A 510 17.14 7.42 -35.87
CA PRO A 510 16.68 6.18 -35.24
C PRO A 510 16.24 6.44 -33.79
N LYS A 511 15.03 5.99 -33.45
CA LYS A 511 14.49 5.98 -32.08
C LYS A 511 14.37 4.56 -31.60
N THR A 512 14.48 4.38 -30.31
CA THR A 512 14.37 3.06 -29.66
C THR A 512 13.50 3.19 -28.43
N TYR A 513 12.61 2.23 -28.26
CA TYR A 513 11.90 2.01 -26.99
C TYR A 513 12.08 0.57 -26.53
N GLU A 514 12.46 0.37 -25.28
CA GLU A 514 12.66 -0.96 -24.68
C GLU A 514 12.15 -1.01 -23.25
N LYS A 515 11.78 -2.21 -22.83
CA LYS A 515 11.37 -2.49 -21.46
C LYS A 515 12.03 -3.78 -20.99
N HIS A 516 12.51 -3.81 -19.73
CA HIS A 516 13.12 -5.02 -19.19
C HIS A 516 12.13 -5.76 -18.29
N VAL A 517 12.03 -7.06 -18.49
CA VAL A 517 11.21 -7.96 -17.68
C VAL A 517 12.11 -9.03 -17.07
N PHE A 518 12.04 -9.21 -15.76
CA PHE A 518 12.79 -10.24 -15.08
C PHE A 518 11.89 -11.45 -14.80
N LEU A 519 12.33 -12.63 -15.26
CA LEU A 519 11.58 -13.88 -15.14
C LEU A 519 12.39 -14.90 -14.35
N HIS A 520 11.81 -15.36 -13.24
CA HIS A 520 12.44 -16.25 -12.30
C HIS A 520 12.07 -17.71 -12.55
N ARG A 521 13.00 -18.66 -12.30
CA ARG A 521 12.84 -20.10 -12.50
C ARG A 521 11.68 -20.71 -11.72
N ASN A 522 11.38 -20.19 -10.53
CA ASN A 522 10.35 -20.74 -9.65
C ASN A 522 8.90 -20.29 -9.98
N ARG A 523 8.68 -19.62 -11.10
CA ARG A 523 7.33 -19.19 -11.54
C ARG A 523 6.60 -20.19 -12.43
N GLY A 524 7.24 -21.26 -12.82
CA GLY A 524 6.64 -22.25 -13.73
C GLY A 524 6.69 -23.64 -13.13
N GLY A 525 5.62 -24.07 -12.45
CA GLY A 525 5.39 -25.48 -12.30
C GLY A 525 5.39 -26.01 -10.86
N GLU A 526 4.22 -26.49 -10.50
CA GLU A 526 3.75 -27.36 -9.42
C GLU A 526 3.57 -26.74 -8.06
#